data_eaa24246e02cadb772fd805c2441b358
#
_entry.id   eaa24246e02cadb772fd805c2441b358
#
_cell.length_a   1.000
_cell.length_b   1.000
_cell.length_c   1.000
_cell.angle_alpha   90.00
_cell.angle_beta   90.00
_cell.angle_gamma   90.00
#
_symmetry.space_group_name_H-M   'P 1'
#
loop_
_entity.id
_entity.type
_entity.pdbx_description
1 polymer ?
#
loop_
_entity_poly.entity_id
_entity_poly.type
_entity_poly.pdbx_seq_one_letter_code
_entity_poly.pdbx_strand_id
1 'polypeptide(L)'
;MKKKSKGRVPAFCEYCEDDKFNYKLTKEKYTHEINGTIYEFYEYVAYCPDCGEPLDVPGLIDINSDYMDKQYREKEGIISIKDIERCLSLYNISKDAFAKALGIGEATIHRYFKGQIPSKEYSERIKSVLYSAYVMDKFLEENKGELTSTAYKKAKEKTTTYMLIFADNEPKILAAVALLLEKMNEATQLQIQKLLYYCQGVFMGLYNKSMFEGNCQAWQYGPVFPGIYELLRDFSCNSIESDMLPLLQGFSDSLDKDERHTISLVAETFGNYSGSPLIRLTHTESPWIIARDGLTDDMKSHNIIEKKDIHDYFKSVNQKWGLSTKENINNYIKYRFESIEH
;
A
#
# COMPACT_ATOMS: atom_id res chain seq x y z
N MET A 1 24.61 -28.55 13.60
CA MET A 1 23.52 -28.10 14.50
C MET A 1 22.21 -28.31 13.76
N LYS A 2 21.35 -29.25 14.18
CA LYS A 2 20.03 -29.50 13.58
C LYS A 2 19.12 -28.32 13.89
N LYS A 3 18.62 -27.62 12.86
CA LYS A 3 17.55 -26.63 13.00
C LYS A 3 16.33 -27.32 13.61
N LYS A 4 15.98 -26.96 14.86
CA LYS A 4 14.70 -27.36 15.45
C LYS A 4 13.60 -26.75 14.58
N SER A 5 12.87 -27.60 13.86
CA SER A 5 11.60 -27.24 13.26
C SER A 5 10.67 -26.77 14.38
N LYS A 6 10.10 -25.57 14.27
CA LYS A 6 9.00 -25.15 15.15
C LYS A 6 7.95 -26.25 15.05
N GLY A 7 7.66 -26.93 16.17
CA GLY A 7 6.72 -28.05 16.21
C GLY A 7 5.37 -27.62 15.67
N ARG A 8 4.85 -28.34 14.69
CA ARG A 8 3.45 -28.24 14.28
C ARG A 8 2.59 -28.69 15.46
N VAL A 9 1.44 -28.05 15.63
CA VAL A 9 0.43 -28.49 16.58
C VAL A 9 0.05 -29.93 16.22
N PRO A 10 0.01 -30.89 17.18
CA PRO A 10 -0.44 -32.25 16.89
C PRO A 10 -1.90 -32.22 16.40
N ALA A 11 -2.20 -33.03 15.40
CA ALA A 11 -3.53 -33.21 14.85
C ALA A 11 -3.97 -34.64 15.11
N PHE A 12 -5.15 -34.84 15.69
CA PHE A 12 -5.66 -36.15 16.01
C PHE A 12 -6.30 -36.82 14.79
N CYS A 13 -5.99 -38.08 14.58
CA CYS A 13 -6.63 -38.92 13.58
C CYS A 13 -7.60 -39.89 14.27
N GLU A 14 -8.91 -39.68 14.07
CA GLU A 14 -9.93 -40.55 14.66
C GLU A 14 -9.84 -41.99 14.18
N TYR A 15 -9.45 -42.20 12.92
CA TYR A 15 -9.35 -43.56 12.34
C TYR A 15 -8.13 -44.32 12.84
N CYS A 16 -6.99 -43.67 13.04
CA CYS A 16 -5.76 -44.27 13.56
C CYS A 16 -5.69 -44.21 15.09
N GLU A 17 -6.60 -43.47 15.76
CA GLU A 17 -6.63 -43.22 17.21
C GLU A 17 -5.27 -42.70 17.74
N ASP A 18 -4.59 -41.81 16.95
CA ASP A 18 -3.24 -41.33 17.25
C ASP A 18 -2.99 -39.89 16.79
N ASP A 19 -2.08 -39.18 17.45
CA ASP A 19 -1.64 -37.83 17.10
C ASP A 19 -0.65 -37.82 15.93
N LYS A 20 -0.89 -36.97 14.95
CA LYS A 20 -0.03 -36.78 13.77
C LYS A 20 0.64 -35.42 13.79
N PHE A 21 1.97 -35.42 13.53
CA PHE A 21 2.78 -34.20 13.54
C PHE A 21 3.24 -33.78 12.13
N ASN A 22 3.19 -34.70 11.15
CA ASN A 22 3.70 -34.50 9.79
C ASN A 22 2.57 -34.48 8.77
N TYR A 23 1.62 -33.56 8.94
CA TYR A 23 0.55 -33.34 7.97
C TYR A 23 0.76 -32.06 7.16
N LYS A 24 0.07 -31.95 6.03
CA LYS A 24 0.01 -30.73 5.20
C LYS A 24 -1.43 -30.22 5.17
N LEU A 25 -1.59 -28.90 5.29
CA LEU A 25 -2.85 -28.25 5.01
C LEU A 25 -3.04 -28.16 3.49
N THR A 26 -4.14 -28.67 3.01
CA THR A 26 -4.58 -28.60 1.61
C THR A 26 -5.74 -27.63 1.52
N LYS A 27 -5.77 -26.81 0.49
CA LYS A 27 -6.87 -25.88 0.23
C LYS A 27 -7.90 -26.56 -0.65
N GLU A 28 -9.13 -26.71 -0.15
CA GLU A 28 -10.20 -27.41 -0.84
C GLU A 28 -11.40 -26.49 -1.05
N LYS A 29 -12.17 -26.77 -2.10
CA LYS A 29 -13.35 -26.03 -2.49
C LYS A 29 -14.58 -26.76 -1.97
N TYR A 30 -15.48 -25.98 -1.35
CA TYR A 30 -16.79 -26.47 -0.91
C TYR A 30 -17.87 -25.46 -1.24
N THR A 31 -19.14 -25.88 -1.16
CA THR A 31 -20.30 -25.02 -1.36
C THR A 31 -21.05 -24.86 -0.04
N HIS A 32 -21.51 -23.64 0.24
CA HIS A 32 -22.32 -23.34 1.41
C HIS A 32 -23.45 -22.41 1.03
N GLU A 33 -24.64 -22.67 1.55
CA GLU A 33 -25.83 -21.85 1.32
C GLU A 33 -25.95 -20.79 2.40
N ILE A 34 -26.03 -19.50 2.00
CA ILE A 34 -26.27 -18.38 2.90
C ILE A 34 -27.48 -17.59 2.36
N ASN A 35 -28.52 -17.50 3.17
CA ASN A 35 -29.76 -16.77 2.84
C ASN A 35 -30.36 -17.19 1.48
N GLY A 36 -30.36 -18.46 1.16
CA GLY A 36 -30.93 -19.00 -0.09
C GLY A 36 -30.02 -18.89 -1.31
N THR A 37 -28.80 -18.37 -1.14
CA THR A 37 -27.80 -18.27 -2.22
C THR A 37 -26.66 -19.25 -1.95
N ILE A 38 -26.30 -20.05 -2.96
CA ILE A 38 -25.20 -21.00 -2.87
C ILE A 38 -23.90 -20.28 -3.22
N TYR A 39 -22.94 -20.32 -2.32
CA TYR A 39 -21.60 -19.76 -2.49
C TYR A 39 -20.57 -20.89 -2.57
N GLU A 40 -19.57 -20.70 -3.38
CA GLU A 40 -18.36 -21.52 -3.41
C GLU A 40 -17.29 -20.87 -2.55
N PHE A 41 -16.76 -21.60 -1.58
CA PHE A 41 -15.70 -21.18 -0.69
C PHE A 41 -14.52 -22.12 -0.76
N TYR A 42 -13.42 -21.69 -0.18
CA TYR A 42 -12.26 -22.53 0.07
C TYR A 42 -12.03 -22.64 1.57
N GLU A 43 -11.62 -23.83 2.01
CA GLU A 43 -11.19 -24.10 3.38
C GLU A 43 -9.86 -24.85 3.39
N TYR A 44 -9.23 -24.90 4.55
CA TYR A 44 -8.03 -25.70 4.76
C TYR A 44 -8.42 -27.02 5.42
N VAL A 45 -7.97 -28.14 4.84
CA VAL A 45 -8.15 -29.49 5.36
C VAL A 45 -6.77 -30.12 5.55
N ALA A 46 -6.59 -30.86 6.61
CA ALA A 46 -5.42 -31.69 6.85
C ALA A 46 -5.81 -33.16 6.71
N TYR A 47 -4.95 -33.95 6.08
CA TYR A 47 -5.15 -35.40 5.92
C TYR A 47 -4.09 -36.18 6.67
N CYS A 48 -4.49 -37.30 7.25
CA CYS A 48 -3.60 -38.23 7.91
C CYS A 48 -2.58 -38.81 6.90
N PRO A 49 -1.28 -38.73 7.18
CA PRO A 49 -0.27 -39.26 6.27
C PRO A 49 -0.30 -40.80 6.18
N ASP A 50 -0.93 -41.49 7.13
CA ASP A 50 -0.93 -42.92 7.22
C ASP A 50 -2.18 -43.56 6.59
N CYS A 51 -3.37 -43.03 6.86
CA CYS A 51 -4.64 -43.60 6.38
C CYS A 51 -5.37 -42.72 5.34
N GLY A 52 -4.98 -41.46 5.17
CA GLY A 52 -5.60 -40.54 4.22
C GLY A 52 -6.90 -39.85 4.71
N GLU A 53 -7.38 -40.17 5.92
CA GLU A 53 -8.58 -39.58 6.47
C GLU A 53 -8.33 -38.15 6.98
N PRO A 54 -9.36 -37.29 7.03
CA PRO A 54 -9.25 -35.94 7.59
C PRO A 54 -8.76 -35.96 9.05
N LEU A 55 -7.94 -34.96 9.39
CA LEU A 55 -7.41 -34.80 10.75
C LEU A 55 -8.14 -33.69 11.48
N ASP A 56 -8.42 -33.91 12.76
CA ASP A 56 -8.82 -32.83 13.67
C ASP A 56 -7.57 -32.03 14.08
N VAL A 57 -7.49 -30.82 13.54
CA VAL A 57 -6.36 -29.89 13.82
C VAL A 57 -6.86 -28.80 14.76
N PRO A 58 -6.32 -28.70 15.98
CA PRO A 58 -6.72 -27.68 16.93
C PRO A 58 -6.66 -26.26 16.34
N GLY A 59 -7.78 -25.53 16.44
CA GLY A 59 -7.92 -24.15 15.93
C GLY A 59 -8.15 -24.03 14.42
N LEU A 60 -8.18 -25.11 13.66
CA LEU A 60 -8.42 -25.07 12.22
C LEU A 60 -9.84 -24.64 11.87
N ILE A 61 -10.81 -25.00 12.71
CA ILE A 61 -12.23 -24.60 12.57
C ILE A 61 -12.34 -23.06 12.64
N ASP A 62 -11.68 -22.44 13.61
CA ASP A 62 -11.69 -20.98 13.77
C ASP A 62 -11.02 -20.29 12.55
N ILE A 63 -9.87 -20.81 12.10
CA ILE A 63 -9.17 -20.34 10.91
C ILE A 63 -10.08 -20.43 9.67
N ASN A 64 -10.76 -21.54 9.48
CA ASN A 64 -11.66 -21.73 8.34
C ASN A 64 -12.90 -20.84 8.43
N SER A 65 -13.44 -20.62 9.64
CA SER A 65 -14.54 -19.69 9.87
C SER A 65 -14.17 -18.27 9.50
N ASP A 66 -13.01 -17.77 9.96
CA ASP A 66 -12.50 -16.44 9.61
C ASP A 66 -12.22 -16.34 8.10
N TYR A 67 -11.70 -17.41 7.49
CA TYR A 67 -11.42 -17.46 6.07
C TYR A 67 -12.70 -17.46 5.21
N MET A 68 -13.75 -18.15 5.66
CA MET A 68 -15.07 -18.13 5.02
C MET A 68 -15.69 -16.72 5.12
N ASP A 69 -15.66 -16.07 6.29
CA ASP A 69 -16.18 -14.71 6.48
C ASP A 69 -15.48 -13.73 5.54
N LYS A 70 -14.14 -13.81 5.44
CA LYS A 70 -13.36 -12.99 4.50
C LYS A 70 -13.82 -13.21 3.06
N GLN A 71 -13.93 -14.47 2.59
CA GLN A 71 -14.35 -14.78 1.23
C GLN A 71 -15.79 -14.32 0.95
N TYR A 72 -16.68 -14.45 1.93
CA TYR A 72 -18.06 -13.98 1.83
C TYR A 72 -18.10 -12.45 1.65
N ARG A 73 -17.35 -11.71 2.47
CA ARG A 73 -17.27 -10.24 2.37
C ARG A 73 -16.71 -9.80 1.03
N GLU A 74 -15.66 -10.46 0.53
CA GLU A 74 -15.08 -10.20 -0.79
C GLU A 74 -16.10 -10.42 -1.92
N LYS A 75 -16.85 -11.55 -1.89
CA LYS A 75 -17.87 -11.89 -2.90
C LYS A 75 -19.06 -10.92 -2.90
N GLU A 76 -19.52 -10.56 -1.73
CA GLU A 76 -20.65 -9.65 -1.54
C GLU A 76 -20.23 -8.16 -1.59
N GLY A 77 -18.95 -7.90 -1.69
CA GLY A 77 -18.43 -6.55 -1.64
C GLY A 77 -18.69 -5.86 -0.31
N ILE A 78 -18.66 -6.58 0.80
CA ILE A 78 -18.88 -6.03 2.14
C ILE A 78 -17.56 -5.57 2.75
N ILE A 79 -17.59 -4.40 3.39
CA ILE A 79 -16.41 -3.83 4.04
C ILE A 79 -15.88 -4.73 5.16
N SER A 80 -14.56 -4.85 5.26
CA SER A 80 -13.90 -5.59 6.33
C SER A 80 -13.80 -4.76 7.62
N ILE A 81 -13.59 -5.43 8.76
CA ILE A 81 -13.29 -4.74 10.02
C ILE A 81 -11.99 -3.95 9.93
N LYS A 82 -10.98 -4.50 9.26
CA LYS A 82 -9.70 -3.83 9.01
C LYS A 82 -9.90 -2.50 8.26
N ASP A 83 -10.80 -2.45 7.29
CA ASP A 83 -11.11 -1.21 6.56
C ASP A 83 -11.86 -0.19 7.41
N ILE A 84 -12.71 -0.64 8.32
CA ILE A 84 -13.33 0.27 9.31
C ILE A 84 -12.25 0.85 10.23
N GLU A 85 -11.33 0.03 10.73
CA GLU A 85 -10.19 0.49 11.54
C GLU A 85 -9.30 1.48 10.79
N ARG A 86 -9.09 1.27 9.49
CA ARG A 86 -8.40 2.23 8.63
C ARG A 86 -9.11 3.57 8.57
N CYS A 87 -10.43 3.60 8.40
CA CYS A 87 -11.19 4.84 8.45
C CYS A 87 -10.96 5.60 9.77
N LEU A 88 -11.02 4.89 10.90
CA LEU A 88 -10.79 5.49 12.22
C LEU A 88 -9.40 6.11 12.33
N SER A 89 -8.39 5.41 11.82
CA SER A 89 -6.99 5.89 11.81
C SER A 89 -6.80 7.06 10.85
N LEU A 90 -7.26 6.96 9.60
CA LEU A 90 -7.15 8.00 8.58
C LEU A 90 -7.69 9.34 9.07
N TYR A 91 -8.86 9.32 9.68
CA TYR A 91 -9.54 10.55 10.11
C TYR A 91 -9.34 10.91 11.59
N ASN A 92 -8.49 10.14 12.31
CA ASN A 92 -8.23 10.34 13.74
C ASN A 92 -9.53 10.49 14.55
N ILE A 93 -10.46 9.56 14.35
CA ILE A 93 -11.81 9.59 14.91
C ILE A 93 -12.10 8.30 15.70
N SER A 94 -12.81 8.43 16.83
CA SER A 94 -13.24 7.27 17.63
C SER A 94 -14.40 6.51 16.97
N LYS A 95 -14.63 5.24 17.37
CA LYS A 95 -15.74 4.42 16.87
C LYS A 95 -17.10 5.11 17.00
N ASP A 96 -17.38 5.70 18.16
CA ASP A 96 -18.65 6.37 18.43
C ASP A 96 -18.80 7.65 17.60
N ALA A 97 -17.76 8.46 17.53
CA ALA A 97 -17.77 9.66 16.71
C ALA A 97 -17.85 9.32 15.20
N PHE A 98 -17.22 8.26 14.74
CA PHE A 98 -17.32 7.78 13.37
C PHE A 98 -18.75 7.32 13.04
N ALA A 99 -19.38 6.56 13.93
CA ALA A 99 -20.76 6.16 13.78
C ALA A 99 -21.68 7.39 13.63
N LYS A 100 -21.55 8.37 14.53
CA LYS A 100 -22.30 9.62 14.47
C LYS A 100 -22.04 10.41 13.19
N ALA A 101 -20.78 10.55 12.80
CA ALA A 101 -20.40 11.25 11.57
C ALA A 101 -21.09 10.63 10.35
N LEU A 102 -21.20 9.32 10.28
CA LEU A 102 -21.85 8.62 9.17
C LEU A 102 -23.37 8.43 9.32
N GLY A 103 -23.98 8.93 10.39
CA GLY A 103 -25.40 8.69 10.67
C GLY A 103 -25.72 7.20 10.90
N ILE A 104 -24.78 6.46 11.47
CA ILE A 104 -24.91 5.05 11.85
C ILE A 104 -25.03 4.98 13.37
N GLY A 105 -25.91 4.12 13.90
CA GLY A 105 -26.04 3.96 15.36
C GLY A 105 -24.73 3.46 16.00
N GLU A 106 -24.28 4.07 17.10
CA GLU A 106 -23.04 3.68 17.81
C GLU A 106 -23.01 2.17 18.13
N ALA A 107 -24.11 1.63 18.67
CA ALA A 107 -24.23 0.20 18.95
C ALA A 107 -24.03 -0.68 17.71
N THR A 108 -24.33 -0.17 16.51
CA THR A 108 -24.17 -0.91 15.25
C THR A 108 -22.68 -1.05 14.89
N ILE A 109 -21.91 0.01 14.98
CA ILE A 109 -20.45 -0.04 14.74
C ILE A 109 -19.80 -1.00 15.76
N HIS A 110 -20.16 -0.92 17.04
CA HIS A 110 -19.63 -1.84 18.06
C HIS A 110 -19.98 -3.32 17.78
N ARG A 111 -21.16 -3.61 17.21
CA ARG A 111 -21.53 -4.98 16.80
C ARG A 111 -20.67 -5.47 15.64
N TYR A 112 -20.29 -4.60 14.70
CA TYR A 112 -19.38 -4.99 13.63
C TYR A 112 -18.02 -5.46 14.17
N PHE A 113 -17.47 -4.76 15.17
CA PHE A 113 -16.24 -5.20 15.85
C PHE A 113 -16.40 -6.48 16.69
N LYS A 114 -17.61 -6.94 16.90
CA LYS A 114 -17.94 -8.24 17.53
C LYS A 114 -18.28 -9.34 16.51
N GLY A 115 -18.04 -9.11 15.22
CA GLY A 115 -18.22 -10.09 14.15
C GLY A 115 -19.54 -9.96 13.37
N GLN A 116 -20.46 -9.05 13.73
CA GLN A 116 -21.65 -8.84 12.92
C GLN A 116 -21.29 -8.29 11.54
N ILE A 117 -21.89 -8.86 10.49
CA ILE A 117 -21.69 -8.43 9.11
C ILE A 117 -22.49 -7.14 8.86
N PRO A 118 -21.89 -6.07 8.32
CA PRO A 118 -22.58 -4.87 7.91
C PRO A 118 -23.61 -5.14 6.79
N SER A 119 -24.72 -4.38 6.79
CA SER A 119 -25.58 -4.34 5.60
C SER A 119 -24.85 -3.77 4.40
N LYS A 120 -25.30 -4.09 3.17
CA LYS A 120 -24.70 -3.51 1.95
C LYS A 120 -24.73 -1.99 1.97
N GLU A 121 -25.84 -1.39 2.41
CA GLU A 121 -25.99 0.06 2.52
C GLU A 121 -24.92 0.68 3.45
N TYR A 122 -24.76 0.16 4.66
CA TYR A 122 -23.76 0.67 5.58
C TYR A 122 -22.32 0.36 5.12
N SER A 123 -22.13 -0.79 4.49
CA SER A 123 -20.86 -1.13 3.87
C SER A 123 -20.44 -0.12 2.80
N GLU A 124 -21.36 0.21 1.88
CA GLU A 124 -21.09 1.21 0.83
C GLU A 124 -20.88 2.62 1.40
N ARG A 125 -21.63 2.99 2.44
CA ARG A 125 -21.45 4.27 3.15
C ARG A 125 -20.07 4.36 3.78
N ILE A 126 -19.59 3.31 4.45
CA ILE A 126 -18.25 3.30 5.06
C ILE A 126 -17.17 3.27 3.98
N LYS A 127 -17.34 2.48 2.90
CA LYS A 127 -16.40 2.48 1.77
C LYS A 127 -16.29 3.85 1.11
N SER A 128 -17.39 4.57 0.97
CA SER A 128 -17.35 5.89 0.34
C SER A 128 -16.41 6.86 1.07
N VAL A 129 -16.33 6.79 2.39
CA VAL A 129 -15.37 7.60 3.17
C VAL A 129 -13.98 6.98 3.22
N LEU A 130 -13.85 5.67 3.09
CA LEU A 130 -12.54 5.00 2.99
C LEU A 130 -11.77 5.46 1.73
N TYR A 131 -12.49 5.67 0.63
CA TYR A 131 -11.88 6.02 -0.66
C TYR A 131 -11.96 7.52 -1.01
N SER A 132 -12.61 8.35 -0.17
CA SER A 132 -12.77 9.78 -0.48
C SER A 132 -12.83 10.66 0.77
N ALA A 133 -11.81 11.49 0.94
CA ALA A 133 -11.79 12.52 1.98
C ALA A 133 -12.90 13.58 1.76
N TYR A 134 -13.26 13.88 0.52
CA TYR A 134 -14.37 14.80 0.21
C TYR A 134 -15.72 14.27 0.70
N VAL A 135 -15.94 12.95 0.59
CA VAL A 135 -17.17 12.34 1.11
C VAL A 135 -17.18 12.36 2.63
N MET A 136 -16.03 12.10 3.27
CA MET A 136 -15.92 12.23 4.73
C MET A 136 -16.19 13.67 5.20
N ASP A 137 -15.67 14.65 4.48
CA ASP A 137 -15.91 16.07 4.77
C ASP A 137 -17.41 16.40 4.75
N LYS A 138 -18.11 15.95 3.73
CA LYS A 138 -19.56 16.11 3.61
C LYS A 138 -20.31 15.51 4.81
N PHE A 139 -20.01 14.28 5.19
CA PHE A 139 -20.63 13.64 6.35
C PHE A 139 -20.33 14.35 7.67
N LEU A 140 -19.11 14.86 7.85
CA LEU A 140 -18.74 15.64 9.02
C LEU A 140 -19.56 16.95 9.14
N GLU A 141 -19.78 17.64 8.01
CA GLU A 141 -20.59 18.87 8.01
C GLU A 141 -22.08 18.59 8.24
N GLU A 142 -22.63 17.57 7.59
CA GLU A 142 -24.04 17.18 7.72
C GLU A 142 -24.37 16.75 9.15
N ASN A 143 -23.48 16.06 9.84
CA ASN A 143 -23.71 15.49 11.17
C ASN A 143 -22.92 16.20 12.29
N LYS A 144 -22.47 17.43 12.04
CA LYS A 144 -21.68 18.23 12.98
C LYS A 144 -22.33 18.35 14.37
N GLY A 145 -23.65 18.50 14.42
CA GLY A 145 -24.41 18.66 15.65
C GLY A 145 -24.41 17.43 16.56
N GLU A 146 -24.17 16.23 16.00
CA GLU A 146 -24.11 14.96 16.72
C GLU A 146 -22.72 14.68 17.31
N LEU A 147 -21.71 15.43 16.89
CA LEU A 147 -20.31 15.24 17.27
C LEU A 147 -19.92 16.18 18.42
N THR A 148 -19.05 15.71 19.31
CA THR A 148 -18.37 16.62 20.22
C THR A 148 -17.46 17.58 19.44
N SER A 149 -17.31 18.80 19.91
CA SER A 149 -16.45 19.82 19.29
C SER A 149 -15.01 19.27 19.06
N THR A 150 -14.48 18.52 20.00
CA THR A 150 -13.13 17.92 19.91
C THR A 150 -13.07 16.85 18.83
N ALA A 151 -14.04 15.94 18.76
CA ALA A 151 -14.07 14.88 17.75
C ALA A 151 -14.21 15.45 16.33
N TYR A 152 -15.15 16.39 16.16
CA TYR A 152 -15.33 17.09 14.90
C TYR A 152 -14.04 17.80 14.45
N LYS A 153 -13.41 18.60 15.34
CA LYS A 153 -12.19 19.34 15.01
C LYS A 153 -11.06 18.45 14.56
N LYS A 154 -10.79 17.34 15.27
CA LYS A 154 -9.73 16.39 14.92
C LYS A 154 -9.97 15.71 13.56
N ALA A 155 -11.20 15.23 13.34
CA ALA A 155 -11.54 14.58 12.08
C ALA A 155 -11.51 15.57 10.91
N LYS A 156 -12.04 16.78 11.10
CA LYS A 156 -12.05 17.85 10.09
C LYS A 156 -10.64 18.28 9.71
N GLU A 157 -9.73 18.41 10.67
CA GLU A 157 -8.32 18.75 10.43
C GLU A 157 -7.65 17.71 9.50
N LYS A 158 -7.79 16.41 9.83
CA LYS A 158 -7.24 15.34 8.99
C LYS A 158 -7.88 15.30 7.60
N THR A 159 -9.20 15.41 7.53
CA THR A 159 -9.93 15.42 6.26
C THR A 159 -9.48 16.58 5.37
N THR A 160 -9.40 17.80 5.94
CA THR A 160 -8.94 18.98 5.22
C THR A 160 -7.49 18.82 4.75
N THR A 161 -6.60 18.24 5.58
CA THR A 161 -5.21 17.96 5.20
C THR A 161 -5.16 17.08 3.96
N TYR A 162 -5.91 15.97 3.91
CA TYR A 162 -5.95 15.11 2.72
C TYR A 162 -6.51 15.82 1.50
N MET A 163 -7.59 16.60 1.67
CA MET A 163 -8.19 17.36 0.56
C MET A 163 -7.21 18.35 -0.05
N LEU A 164 -6.44 19.08 0.78
CA LEU A 164 -5.41 20.01 0.32
C LEU A 164 -4.27 19.27 -0.39
N ILE A 165 -3.76 18.19 0.19
CA ILE A 165 -2.71 17.38 -0.46
C ILE A 165 -3.17 16.87 -1.83
N PHE A 166 -4.41 16.39 -1.94
CA PHE A 166 -4.93 15.91 -3.22
C PHE A 166 -5.20 17.05 -4.22
N ALA A 167 -5.54 18.24 -3.75
CA ALA A 167 -5.69 19.42 -4.61
C ALA A 167 -4.33 19.94 -5.13
N ASP A 168 -3.27 19.84 -4.31
CA ASP A 168 -1.93 20.34 -4.62
C ASP A 168 -1.08 19.35 -5.43
N ASN A 169 -1.52 18.09 -5.55
CA ASN A 169 -0.81 17.07 -6.30
C ASN A 169 -1.62 16.60 -7.51
N GLU A 170 -0.92 16.37 -8.60
CA GLU A 170 -1.55 15.83 -9.79
C GLU A 170 -2.01 14.36 -9.58
N PRO A 171 -3.12 13.95 -10.21
CA PRO A 171 -3.64 12.58 -10.07
C PRO A 171 -2.62 11.49 -10.44
N LYS A 172 -1.75 11.74 -11.40
CA LYS A 172 -0.74 10.77 -11.87
C LYS A 172 0.29 10.40 -10.82
N ILE A 173 0.82 11.37 -10.05
CA ILE A 173 1.80 11.06 -9.01
C ILE A 173 1.15 10.32 -7.83
N LEU A 174 -0.10 10.64 -7.49
CA LEU A 174 -0.88 9.92 -6.49
C LEU A 174 -1.13 8.46 -6.92
N ALA A 175 -1.50 8.25 -8.18
CA ALA A 175 -1.66 6.92 -8.77
C ALA A 175 -0.33 6.14 -8.82
N ALA A 176 0.78 6.82 -9.08
CA ALA A 176 2.11 6.20 -9.06
C ALA A 176 2.50 5.73 -7.66
N VAL A 177 2.21 6.50 -6.61
CA VAL A 177 2.41 6.07 -5.21
C VAL A 177 1.60 4.81 -4.91
N ALA A 178 0.30 4.80 -5.29
CA ALA A 178 -0.57 3.64 -5.08
C ALA A 178 -0.01 2.39 -5.79
N LEU A 179 0.39 2.51 -7.05
CA LEU A 179 0.92 1.39 -7.82
C LEU A 179 2.29 0.90 -7.31
N LEU A 180 3.18 1.79 -6.87
CA LEU A 180 4.44 1.41 -6.23
C LEU A 180 4.19 0.60 -4.96
N LEU A 181 3.30 1.05 -4.08
CA LEU A 181 2.94 0.32 -2.86
C LEU A 181 2.29 -1.03 -3.16
N GLU A 182 1.42 -1.11 -4.16
CA GLU A 182 0.82 -2.37 -4.62
C GLU A 182 1.88 -3.38 -5.08
N LYS A 183 2.86 -2.92 -5.88
CA LYS A 183 3.91 -3.79 -6.44
C LYS A 183 4.95 -4.24 -5.42
N MET A 184 5.22 -3.41 -4.43
CA MET A 184 6.23 -3.69 -3.41
C MET A 184 5.66 -4.34 -2.15
N ASN A 185 4.33 -4.37 -1.99
CA ASN A 185 3.57 -4.73 -0.79
C ASN A 185 3.80 -3.77 0.39
N GLU A 186 5.01 -3.28 0.58
CA GLU A 186 5.40 -2.30 1.59
C GLU A 186 6.57 -1.46 1.12
N ALA A 187 6.64 -0.21 1.55
CA ALA A 187 7.78 0.67 1.30
C ALA A 187 7.87 1.75 2.38
N THR A 188 9.06 2.28 2.61
CA THR A 188 9.23 3.48 3.45
C THR A 188 8.96 4.75 2.64
N GLN A 189 8.61 5.85 3.33
CA GLN A 189 8.49 7.18 2.71
C GLN A 189 9.73 7.52 1.87
N LEU A 190 10.92 7.26 2.41
CA LEU A 190 12.19 7.53 1.73
C LEU A 190 12.33 6.74 0.43
N GLN A 191 11.98 5.46 0.43
CA GLN A 191 11.98 4.64 -0.79
C GLN A 191 11.02 5.20 -1.83
N ILE A 192 9.77 5.49 -1.47
CA ILE A 192 8.77 6.04 -2.40
C ILE A 192 9.28 7.31 -3.08
N GLN A 193 9.91 8.22 -2.35
CA GLN A 193 10.47 9.45 -2.94
C GLN A 193 11.52 9.16 -4.02
N LYS A 194 12.43 8.21 -3.77
CA LYS A 194 13.46 7.84 -4.74
C LYS A 194 12.87 7.09 -5.94
N LEU A 195 11.90 6.22 -5.70
CA LEU A 195 11.22 5.50 -6.77
C LEU A 195 10.42 6.44 -7.68
N LEU A 196 9.76 7.46 -7.14
CA LEU A 196 9.08 8.47 -7.96
C LEU A 196 10.06 9.25 -8.84
N TYR A 197 11.23 9.61 -8.31
CA TYR A 197 12.29 10.23 -9.13
C TYR A 197 12.75 9.29 -10.26
N TYR A 198 12.97 8.00 -9.98
CA TYR A 198 13.31 7.02 -11.00
C TYR A 198 12.16 6.77 -11.98
N CYS A 199 10.91 6.79 -11.57
CA CYS A 199 9.76 6.73 -12.47
C CYS A 199 9.79 7.91 -13.48
N GLN A 200 9.96 9.12 -12.97
CA GLN A 200 10.10 10.31 -13.81
C GLN A 200 11.28 10.19 -14.79
N GLY A 201 12.47 9.83 -14.28
CA GLY A 201 13.68 9.76 -15.06
C GLY A 201 13.66 8.68 -16.14
N VAL A 202 13.32 7.45 -15.77
CA VAL A 202 13.22 6.33 -16.72
C VAL A 202 12.17 6.61 -17.78
N PHE A 203 11.00 7.15 -17.41
CA PHE A 203 9.97 7.51 -18.37
C PHE A 203 10.44 8.59 -19.34
N MET A 204 11.10 9.64 -18.84
CA MET A 204 11.69 10.68 -19.68
C MET A 204 12.75 10.12 -20.63
N GLY A 205 13.60 9.22 -20.14
CA GLY A 205 14.62 8.56 -20.96
C GLY A 205 14.06 7.68 -22.08
N LEU A 206 12.91 7.03 -21.83
CA LEU A 206 12.25 6.15 -22.81
C LEU A 206 11.40 6.91 -23.82
N TYR A 207 10.58 7.86 -23.34
CA TYR A 207 9.51 8.44 -24.14
C TYR A 207 9.73 9.92 -24.52
N ASN A 208 10.78 10.57 -24.02
CA ASN A 208 11.05 12.01 -24.18
C ASN A 208 9.87 12.90 -23.70
N LYS A 209 9.15 12.44 -22.67
CA LYS A 209 8.00 13.11 -22.05
C LYS A 209 8.14 13.11 -20.55
N SER A 210 7.60 14.13 -19.89
CA SER A 210 7.44 14.13 -18.43
C SER A 210 6.32 13.16 -18.03
N MET A 211 6.53 12.34 -17.01
CA MET A 211 5.44 11.56 -16.40
C MET A 211 4.66 12.43 -15.43
N PHE A 212 5.37 13.19 -14.59
CA PHE A 212 4.81 14.08 -13.60
C PHE A 212 5.08 15.54 -13.95
N GLU A 213 4.07 16.40 -13.77
CA GLU A 213 4.20 17.83 -13.95
C GLU A 213 4.79 18.53 -12.71
N GLY A 214 4.60 17.95 -11.54
CA GLY A 214 5.13 18.44 -10.27
C GLY A 214 6.66 18.49 -10.24
N ASN A 215 7.22 19.48 -9.51
CA ASN A 215 8.66 19.66 -9.39
C ASN A 215 9.26 18.74 -8.33
N CYS A 216 10.34 18.06 -8.69
CA CYS A 216 11.19 17.35 -7.76
C CYS A 216 12.26 18.29 -7.18
N GLN A 217 12.55 18.20 -5.88
CA GLN A 217 13.53 19.04 -5.19
C GLN A 217 14.74 18.23 -4.72
N ALA A 218 15.91 18.86 -4.72
CA ALA A 218 17.18 18.26 -4.30
C ALA A 218 17.39 18.39 -2.78
N TRP A 219 16.65 17.60 -2.01
CA TRP A 219 16.80 17.60 -0.55
C TRP A 219 18.09 16.88 -0.10
N GLN A 220 18.43 17.04 1.19
CA GLN A 220 19.62 16.46 1.82
C GLN A 220 19.73 14.94 1.59
N TYR A 221 18.63 14.21 1.64
CA TYR A 221 18.59 12.75 1.45
C TYR A 221 18.16 12.35 0.03
N GLY A 222 18.47 13.18 -0.98
CA GLY A 222 18.19 12.93 -2.38
C GLY A 222 16.87 13.53 -2.86
N PRO A 223 16.45 13.24 -4.10
CA PRO A 223 15.27 13.80 -4.74
C PRO A 223 13.97 13.57 -3.96
N VAL A 224 13.12 14.61 -3.86
CA VAL A 224 11.84 14.61 -3.14
C VAL A 224 10.77 15.36 -3.92
N PHE A 225 9.56 14.80 -3.98
CA PHE A 225 8.32 15.49 -4.37
C PHE A 225 7.63 15.99 -3.09
N PRO A 226 7.63 17.29 -2.79
CA PRO A 226 7.20 17.82 -1.48
C PRO A 226 5.76 17.47 -1.11
N GLY A 227 4.82 17.50 -2.06
CA GLY A 227 3.43 17.13 -1.81
C GLY A 227 3.26 15.68 -1.37
N ILE A 228 4.02 14.77 -1.97
CA ILE A 228 4.04 13.36 -1.57
C ILE A 228 4.78 13.16 -0.24
N TYR A 229 5.77 14.01 0.06
CA TYR A 229 6.40 13.99 1.39
C TYR A 229 5.37 14.32 2.47
N GLU A 230 4.56 15.35 2.29
CA GLU A 230 3.51 15.72 3.25
C GLU A 230 2.44 14.62 3.41
N LEU A 231 2.05 13.97 2.31
CA LEU A 231 1.11 12.83 2.33
C LEU A 231 1.63 11.66 3.20
N LEU A 232 2.92 11.38 3.11
CA LEU A 232 3.55 10.22 3.76
C LEU A 232 4.24 10.55 5.08
N ARG A 233 4.26 11.81 5.51
CA ARG A 233 5.02 12.29 6.68
C ARG A 233 4.67 11.55 7.98
N ASP A 234 3.40 11.26 8.19
CA ASP A 234 2.92 10.62 9.41
C ASP A 234 3.42 9.17 9.57
N PHE A 235 3.85 8.53 8.48
CA PHE A 235 4.46 7.19 8.53
C PHE A 235 5.93 7.24 9.00
N SER A 236 6.60 8.39 8.91
CA SER A 236 7.99 8.58 9.32
C SER A 236 8.93 7.52 8.69
N CYS A 237 9.63 6.73 9.52
CA CYS A 237 10.51 5.63 9.07
C CYS A 237 9.81 4.26 9.02
N ASN A 238 8.53 4.19 9.38
CA ASN A 238 7.79 2.94 9.34
C ASN A 238 7.50 2.52 7.89
N SER A 239 7.32 1.23 7.70
CA SER A 239 6.86 0.68 6.43
C SER A 239 5.40 1.05 6.18
N ILE A 240 5.10 1.43 4.94
CA ILE A 240 3.76 1.76 4.46
C ILE A 240 3.28 0.54 3.67
N GLU A 241 2.27 -0.15 4.18
CA GLU A 241 1.61 -1.23 3.45
C GLU A 241 0.67 -0.66 2.39
N SER A 242 0.48 -1.37 1.28
CA SER A 242 -0.36 -0.94 0.15
C SER A 242 -1.79 -0.60 0.57
N ASP A 243 -2.32 -1.33 1.53
CA ASP A 243 -3.69 -1.17 2.02
C ASP A 243 -3.85 -0.03 3.07
N MET A 244 -2.76 0.64 3.46
CA MET A 244 -2.81 1.78 4.41
C MET A 244 -3.26 3.10 3.76
N LEU A 245 -3.23 3.20 2.42
CA LEU A 245 -3.60 4.42 1.71
C LEU A 245 -4.76 4.21 0.71
N PRO A 246 -5.93 3.76 1.17
CA PRO A 246 -7.06 3.49 0.27
C PRO A 246 -7.55 4.73 -0.48
N LEU A 247 -7.36 5.94 0.07
CA LEU A 247 -7.69 7.20 -0.60
C LEU A 247 -6.98 7.37 -1.96
N LEU A 248 -5.84 6.72 -2.17
CA LEU A 248 -5.10 6.77 -3.44
C LEU A 248 -5.69 5.87 -4.53
N GLN A 249 -6.52 4.88 -4.18
CA GLN A 249 -7.11 3.96 -5.15
C GLN A 249 -8.03 4.68 -6.15
N GLY A 250 -8.65 5.80 -5.75
CA GLY A 250 -9.46 6.64 -6.63
C GLY A 250 -8.69 7.28 -7.79
N PHE A 251 -7.36 7.25 -7.77
CA PHE A 251 -6.51 7.84 -8.81
C PHE A 251 -5.95 6.79 -9.81
N SER A 252 -6.25 5.51 -9.62
CA SER A 252 -5.65 4.41 -10.41
C SER A 252 -5.80 4.60 -11.92
N ASP A 253 -6.92 5.12 -12.41
CA ASP A 253 -7.19 5.32 -13.83
C ASP A 253 -6.46 6.51 -14.46
N SER A 254 -5.70 7.28 -13.66
CA SER A 254 -4.96 8.45 -14.14
C SER A 254 -3.67 8.10 -14.90
N LEU A 255 -3.23 6.84 -14.86
CA LEU A 255 -2.02 6.36 -15.53
C LEU A 255 -2.34 5.65 -16.84
N ASP A 256 -1.63 5.99 -17.90
CA ASP A 256 -1.66 5.24 -19.15
C ASP A 256 -0.84 3.94 -19.10
N LYS A 257 -0.83 3.18 -20.19
CA LYS A 257 -0.14 1.88 -20.25
C LYS A 257 1.38 2.02 -20.13
N ASP A 258 1.98 3.03 -20.73
CA ASP A 258 3.43 3.23 -20.74
C ASP A 258 3.90 3.71 -19.36
N GLU A 259 3.12 4.57 -18.71
CA GLU A 259 3.35 5.04 -17.35
C GLU A 259 3.28 3.87 -16.35
N ARG A 260 2.22 3.04 -16.41
CA ARG A 260 2.09 1.83 -15.59
C ARG A 260 3.24 0.84 -15.79
N HIS A 261 3.64 0.64 -17.05
CA HIS A 261 4.75 -0.24 -17.38
C HIS A 261 6.06 0.27 -16.75
N THR A 262 6.35 1.57 -16.90
CA THR A 262 7.56 2.18 -16.32
C THR A 262 7.58 2.09 -14.80
N ILE A 263 6.46 2.39 -14.13
CA ILE A 263 6.35 2.28 -12.67
C ILE A 263 6.60 0.83 -12.22
N SER A 264 6.03 -0.15 -12.95
CA SER A 264 6.25 -1.57 -12.65
C SER A 264 7.73 -1.97 -12.82
N LEU A 265 8.39 -1.52 -13.88
CA LEU A 265 9.82 -1.76 -14.09
C LEU A 265 10.67 -1.16 -12.95
N VAL A 266 10.35 0.07 -12.53
CA VAL A 266 11.06 0.74 -11.42
C VAL A 266 10.82 0.00 -10.10
N ALA A 267 9.61 -0.41 -9.80
CA ALA A 267 9.30 -1.19 -8.60
C ALA A 267 10.06 -2.53 -8.56
N GLU A 268 10.13 -3.22 -9.70
CA GLU A 268 10.79 -4.53 -9.82
C GLU A 268 12.32 -4.47 -9.85
N THR A 269 12.91 -3.29 -10.04
CA THR A 269 14.37 -3.08 -10.12
C THR A 269 14.88 -2.26 -8.94
N PHE A 270 14.66 -0.96 -8.94
CA PHE A 270 15.06 -0.06 -7.84
C PHE A 270 14.33 -0.37 -6.53
N GLY A 271 13.10 -0.88 -6.58
CA GLY A 271 12.33 -1.28 -5.39
C GLY A 271 12.96 -2.39 -4.56
N ASN A 272 13.92 -3.14 -5.11
CA ASN A 272 14.66 -4.16 -4.37
C ASN A 272 15.69 -3.57 -3.39
N TYR A 273 15.91 -2.25 -3.42
CA TYR A 273 16.88 -1.56 -2.57
C TYR A 273 16.19 -0.77 -1.47
N SER A 274 16.74 -0.82 -0.27
CA SER A 274 16.30 0.04 0.84
C SER A 274 16.65 1.51 0.58
N GLY A 275 16.20 2.42 1.45
CA GLY A 275 16.40 3.86 1.29
C GLY A 275 17.88 4.27 1.18
N SER A 276 18.78 3.70 2.01
CA SER A 276 20.19 4.12 2.04
C SER A 276 20.97 3.84 0.72
N PRO A 277 20.87 2.64 0.09
CA PRO A 277 21.43 2.45 -1.25
C PRO A 277 20.85 3.41 -2.29
N LEU A 278 19.55 3.68 -2.27
CA LEU A 278 18.91 4.61 -3.21
C LEU A 278 19.40 6.05 -3.01
N ILE A 279 19.66 6.49 -1.77
CA ILE A 279 20.30 7.78 -1.50
C ILE A 279 21.67 7.83 -2.18
N ARG A 280 22.52 6.83 -1.95
CA ARG A 280 23.88 6.78 -2.56
C ARG A 280 23.83 6.85 -4.07
N LEU A 281 22.88 6.15 -4.71
CA LEU A 281 22.71 6.24 -6.17
C LEU A 281 22.36 7.66 -6.61
N THR A 282 21.30 8.25 -6.01
CA THR A 282 20.83 9.58 -6.43
C THR A 282 21.85 10.70 -6.16
N HIS A 283 22.68 10.58 -5.12
CA HIS A 283 23.72 11.56 -4.79
C HIS A 283 24.87 11.58 -5.79
N THR A 284 25.01 10.56 -6.59
CA THR A 284 26.05 10.49 -7.67
C THR A 284 25.47 10.82 -9.05
N GLU A 285 24.19 11.17 -9.16
CA GLU A 285 23.53 11.50 -10.42
C GLU A 285 23.56 13.01 -10.70
N SER A 286 23.92 13.39 -11.94
CA SER A 286 24.09 14.80 -12.30
C SER A 286 22.87 15.67 -12.05
N PRO A 287 21.60 15.25 -12.20
CA PRO A 287 20.45 16.11 -11.93
C PRO A 287 20.39 16.61 -10.47
N TRP A 288 20.67 15.69 -9.52
CA TRP A 288 20.69 16.07 -8.10
C TRP A 288 21.91 16.93 -7.77
N ILE A 289 23.09 16.58 -8.28
CA ILE A 289 24.34 17.34 -8.05
C ILE A 289 24.21 18.78 -8.57
N ILE A 290 23.73 18.95 -9.81
CA ILE A 290 23.53 20.26 -10.44
C ILE A 290 22.57 21.12 -9.61
N ALA A 291 21.43 20.55 -9.21
CA ALA A 291 20.43 21.26 -8.43
C ALA A 291 20.93 21.65 -7.02
N ARG A 292 21.89 20.92 -6.48
CA ARG A 292 22.55 21.25 -5.20
C ARG A 292 23.48 22.46 -5.28
N ASP A 293 23.96 22.82 -6.46
CA ASP A 293 24.77 24.02 -6.72
C ASP A 293 25.93 24.21 -5.72
N GLY A 294 26.70 23.15 -5.51
CA GLY A 294 27.87 23.15 -4.61
C GLY A 294 27.57 23.03 -3.11
N LEU A 295 26.31 22.86 -2.71
CA LEU A 295 25.96 22.55 -1.32
C LEU A 295 26.48 21.17 -0.93
N THR A 296 27.06 21.08 0.29
CA THR A 296 27.50 19.79 0.85
C THR A 296 26.32 18.89 1.21
N ASP A 297 26.55 17.58 1.30
CA ASP A 297 25.50 16.58 1.53
C ASP A 297 24.73 16.77 2.86
N ASP A 298 25.36 17.41 3.84
CA ASP A 298 24.76 17.69 5.16
C ASP A 298 23.88 18.96 5.18
N MET A 299 23.94 19.78 4.12
CA MET A 299 23.14 21.00 4.05
C MET A 299 21.73 20.71 3.54
N LYS A 300 20.72 21.39 4.13
CA LYS A 300 19.35 21.36 3.63
C LYS A 300 19.24 22.16 2.35
N SER A 301 18.43 21.68 1.40
CA SER A 301 18.09 22.39 0.16
C SER A 301 16.65 22.11 -0.22
N HIS A 302 16.04 23.05 -0.88
CA HIS A 302 14.74 22.96 -1.54
C HIS A 302 14.85 23.34 -3.03
N ASN A 303 16.09 23.36 -3.58
CA ASN A 303 16.31 23.70 -4.97
C ASN A 303 15.60 22.70 -5.88
N ILE A 304 14.99 23.20 -6.93
CA ILE A 304 14.30 22.37 -7.91
C ILE A 304 15.34 21.60 -8.74
N ILE A 305 15.10 20.33 -8.94
CA ILE A 305 15.81 19.55 -9.95
C ILE A 305 15.09 19.79 -11.27
N GLU A 306 15.73 20.49 -12.17
CA GLU A 306 15.14 20.86 -13.45
C GLU A 306 14.78 19.61 -14.27
N LYS A 307 13.58 19.59 -14.83
CA LYS A 307 13.12 18.48 -15.68
C LYS A 307 14.05 18.23 -16.86
N LYS A 308 14.66 19.29 -17.40
CA LYS A 308 15.66 19.19 -18.45
C LYS A 308 16.86 18.36 -18.02
N ASP A 309 17.38 18.59 -16.81
CA ASP A 309 18.55 17.86 -16.31
C ASP A 309 18.24 16.38 -16.08
N ILE A 310 17.03 16.08 -15.53
CA ILE A 310 16.53 14.70 -15.40
C ILE A 310 16.43 14.04 -16.78
N HIS A 311 15.80 14.73 -17.74
CA HIS A 311 15.63 14.23 -19.10
C HIS A 311 16.98 13.93 -19.76
N ASP A 312 17.90 14.89 -19.78
CA ASP A 312 19.17 14.77 -20.47
C ASP A 312 20.03 13.64 -19.87
N TYR A 313 20.01 13.52 -18.53
CA TYR A 313 20.68 12.43 -17.83
C TYR A 313 20.10 11.07 -18.21
N PHE A 314 18.79 10.85 -18.01
CA PHE A 314 18.18 9.55 -18.27
C PHE A 314 18.11 9.21 -19.76
N LYS A 315 18.08 10.19 -20.65
CA LYS A 315 18.26 9.98 -22.08
C LYS A 315 19.63 9.39 -22.40
N SER A 316 20.70 9.93 -21.78
CA SER A 316 22.05 9.38 -21.93
C SER A 316 22.16 7.96 -21.34
N VAL A 317 21.53 7.72 -20.20
CA VAL A 317 21.46 6.38 -19.57
C VAL A 317 20.73 5.41 -20.48
N ASN A 318 19.57 5.81 -21.05
CA ASN A 318 18.81 4.97 -21.97
C ASN A 318 19.59 4.65 -23.25
N GLN A 319 20.32 5.63 -23.82
CA GLN A 319 21.19 5.40 -24.99
C GLN A 319 22.29 4.38 -24.72
N LYS A 320 22.85 4.39 -23.50
CA LYS A 320 23.95 3.48 -23.12
C LYS A 320 23.45 2.09 -22.71
N TRP A 321 22.33 2.01 -22.00
CA TRP A 321 21.89 0.79 -21.30
C TRP A 321 20.57 0.21 -21.83
N GLY A 322 19.69 1.01 -22.44
CA GLY A 322 18.38 0.57 -22.94
C GLY A 322 17.39 0.29 -21.80
N LEU A 323 16.81 1.33 -21.18
CA LEU A 323 15.99 1.25 -19.97
C LEU A 323 14.61 0.57 -20.13
N SER A 324 14.34 -0.11 -21.26
CA SER A 324 13.05 -0.73 -21.55
C SER A 324 12.83 -2.11 -20.92
N THR A 325 13.86 -2.69 -20.31
CA THR A 325 13.78 -4.03 -19.71
C THR A 325 14.38 -4.05 -18.31
N LYS A 326 13.85 -4.95 -17.48
CA LYS A 326 14.35 -5.19 -16.11
C LYS A 326 15.84 -5.56 -16.08
N GLU A 327 16.28 -6.39 -17.01
CA GLU A 327 17.69 -6.82 -17.11
C GLU A 327 18.62 -5.62 -17.32
N ASN A 328 18.29 -4.76 -18.27
CA ASN A 328 19.08 -3.60 -18.61
C ASN A 328 19.14 -2.57 -17.47
N ILE A 329 18.03 -2.33 -16.78
CA ILE A 329 18.01 -1.45 -15.61
C ILE A 329 18.87 -2.06 -14.50
N ASN A 330 18.80 -3.36 -14.24
CA ASN A 330 19.64 -4.01 -13.25
C ASN A 330 21.14 -3.92 -13.59
N ASN A 331 21.51 -4.05 -14.88
CA ASN A 331 22.89 -3.85 -15.34
C ASN A 331 23.36 -2.41 -15.10
N TYR A 332 22.50 -1.42 -15.37
CA TYR A 332 22.76 -0.02 -15.04
C TYR A 332 22.98 0.18 -13.53
N ILE A 333 22.08 -0.33 -12.70
CA ILE A 333 22.17 -0.20 -11.23
C ILE A 333 23.47 -0.84 -10.72
N LYS A 334 23.79 -2.05 -11.18
CA LYS A 334 25.02 -2.75 -10.81
C LYS A 334 26.27 -1.92 -11.15
N TYR A 335 26.36 -1.44 -12.40
CA TYR A 335 27.45 -0.57 -12.84
C TYR A 335 27.59 0.68 -11.96
N ARG A 336 26.46 1.30 -11.56
CA ARG A 336 26.48 2.49 -10.70
C ARG A 336 27.02 2.18 -9.31
N PHE A 337 26.61 1.07 -8.69
CA PHE A 337 27.16 0.67 -7.38
C PHE A 337 28.66 0.37 -7.47
N GLU A 338 29.11 -0.36 -8.47
CA GLU A 338 30.55 -0.60 -8.70
C GLU A 338 31.34 0.72 -8.85
N SER A 339 30.76 1.73 -9.49
CA SER A 339 31.39 3.05 -9.66
C SER A 339 31.43 3.91 -8.38
N ILE A 340 30.61 3.58 -7.37
CA ILE A 340 30.56 4.29 -6.08
C ILE A 340 31.56 3.68 -5.08
N GLU A 341 31.90 2.39 -5.23
CA GLU A 341 32.80 1.65 -4.31
C GLU A 341 34.28 1.85 -4.66
N HIS A 342 34.59 2.46 -5.82
CA HIS A 342 35.93 2.83 -6.27
C HIS A 342 36.14 4.34 -6.26
#